data_d31c4a6bc863d3ec58168155d99939b2
#
_entry.id   d31c4a6bc863d3ec58168155d99939b2
#
_cell.length_a   1.000
_cell.length_b   1.000
_cell.length_c   1.000
_cell.angle_alpha   90.00
_cell.angle_beta   90.00
_cell.angle_gamma   90.00
#
_symmetry.space_group_name_H-M   'P 1'
#
loop_
_entity.id
_entity.type
_entity.pdbx_description
1 polymer ?
#
loop_
_entity_poly.entity_id
_entity_poly.type
_entity_poly.pdbx_seq_one_letter_code
_entity_poly.pdbx_strand_id
1 'polypeptide(L)'
;MGGTLFVHREFKGSYQLLGILEENAGLPLFTYVPEYLENADAVPISSSLPLSAETFSPDVTSSFFSGIIPEGQLNRDLEKKARAERGDYFKVLDLVRNEPVGALILTREPSADGLEMGYEEIGEKQLNKLAYAPAEVAFGLALESRISLAGAQAKIGLYHAGDDSCGGW
;
A
#
# COMPACT_ATOMS: atom_id res chain seq x y z
N MET A 1 -2.07 -19.12 -12.03
CA MET A 1 -2.72 -19.41 -10.74
C MET A 1 -3.13 -18.08 -10.19
N GLY A 2 -4.41 -17.93 -9.86
CA GLY A 2 -4.90 -16.71 -9.23
C GLY A 2 -4.28 -16.49 -7.85
N GLY A 3 -4.18 -15.26 -7.43
CA GLY A 3 -3.68 -14.86 -6.11
C GLY A 3 -4.80 -14.28 -5.26
N THR A 4 -4.61 -14.27 -3.95
CA THR A 4 -5.52 -13.63 -2.99
C THR A 4 -4.72 -12.71 -2.10
N LEU A 5 -5.21 -11.47 -1.94
CA LEU A 5 -4.68 -10.49 -1.01
C LEU A 5 -5.83 -10.00 -0.11
N PHE A 6 -5.56 -9.94 1.17
CA PHE A 6 -6.47 -9.39 2.17
C PHE A 6 -6.19 -7.91 2.35
N VAL A 7 -7.23 -7.10 2.25
CA VAL A 7 -7.14 -5.64 2.28
C VAL A 7 -7.52 -5.15 3.67
N HIS A 8 -6.60 -4.48 4.33
CA HIS A 8 -6.79 -3.95 5.67
C HIS A 8 -6.67 -2.44 5.68
N ARG A 9 -7.23 -1.81 6.70
CA ARG A 9 -7.06 -0.40 7.01
C ARG A 9 -6.69 -0.26 8.48
N GLU A 10 -5.79 0.68 8.76
CA GLU A 10 -5.56 1.09 10.13
C GLU A 10 -6.78 1.86 10.65
N PHE A 11 -7.26 1.48 11.82
CA PHE A 11 -8.33 2.16 12.52
C PHE A 11 -8.06 2.13 14.03
N LYS A 12 -7.89 3.31 14.63
CA LYS A 12 -7.65 3.47 16.08
C LYS A 12 -6.48 2.62 16.62
N GLY A 13 -5.39 2.50 15.85
CA GLY A 13 -4.18 1.78 16.25
C GLY A 13 -4.25 0.26 16.06
N SER A 14 -5.26 -0.24 15.35
CA SER A 14 -5.37 -1.65 14.95
C SER A 14 -5.67 -1.77 13.47
N TYR A 15 -5.35 -2.94 12.88
CA TYR A 15 -5.73 -3.24 11.49
C TYR A 15 -7.08 -3.91 11.44
N GLN A 16 -7.95 -3.39 10.60
CA GLN A 16 -9.27 -3.93 10.34
C GLN A 16 -9.31 -4.51 8.93
N LEU A 17 -9.68 -5.79 8.81
CA LEU A 17 -9.90 -6.42 7.51
C LEU A 17 -11.13 -5.79 6.85
N LEU A 18 -10.93 -5.21 5.66
CA LEU A 18 -11.99 -4.59 4.86
C LEU A 18 -12.61 -5.56 3.88
N GLY A 19 -11.77 -6.31 3.19
CA GLY A 19 -12.20 -7.13 2.07
C GLY A 19 -11.07 -7.95 1.48
N ILE A 20 -11.40 -8.63 0.40
CA ILE A 20 -10.53 -9.57 -0.29
C ILE A 20 -10.38 -9.12 -1.74
N LEU A 21 -9.14 -9.00 -2.18
CA LEU A 21 -8.77 -8.79 -3.58
C LEU A 21 -8.28 -10.12 -4.15
N GLU A 22 -9.05 -10.67 -5.07
CA GLU A 22 -8.74 -11.94 -5.73
C GLU A 22 -8.40 -11.72 -7.19
N GLU A 23 -7.44 -12.48 -7.70
CA GLU A 23 -7.17 -12.57 -9.12
C GLU A 23 -7.66 -13.90 -9.65
N ASN A 24 -8.68 -13.87 -10.49
CA ASN A 24 -9.23 -15.07 -11.15
C ASN A 24 -9.02 -14.96 -12.67
N ALA A 25 -8.21 -15.85 -13.22
CA ALA A 25 -7.87 -15.86 -14.65
C ALA A 25 -7.34 -14.51 -15.19
N GLY A 26 -6.55 -13.79 -14.39
CA GLY A 26 -6.01 -12.48 -14.73
C GLY A 26 -7.01 -11.32 -14.55
N LEU A 27 -8.18 -11.60 -14.00
CA LEU A 27 -9.21 -10.61 -13.69
C LEU A 27 -9.27 -10.36 -12.18
N PRO A 28 -8.97 -9.15 -11.72
CA PRO A 28 -9.05 -8.82 -10.32
C PRO A 28 -10.50 -8.55 -9.90
N LEU A 29 -10.86 -9.06 -8.76
CA LEU A 29 -12.18 -8.91 -8.14
C LEU A 29 -12.00 -8.46 -6.70
N PHE A 30 -12.77 -7.48 -6.24
CA PHE A 30 -12.76 -7.06 -4.85
C PHE A 30 -14.13 -7.31 -4.22
N THR A 31 -14.12 -7.81 -2.99
CA THR A 31 -15.32 -8.04 -2.19
C THR A 31 -15.08 -7.59 -0.75
N TYR A 32 -15.97 -6.78 -0.20
CA TYR A 32 -15.93 -6.49 1.24
C TYR A 32 -16.28 -7.73 2.06
N VAL A 33 -15.62 -7.92 3.20
CA VAL A 33 -16.00 -9.00 4.12
C VAL A 33 -17.28 -8.63 4.89
N PRO A 34 -18.15 -9.60 5.19
CA PRO A 34 -19.42 -9.33 5.89
C PRO A 34 -19.20 -8.63 7.23
N GLU A 35 -18.21 -9.04 7.99
CA GLU A 35 -17.89 -8.48 9.31
C GLU A 35 -17.56 -7.00 9.25
N TYR A 36 -16.94 -6.55 8.13
CA TYR A 36 -16.69 -5.13 7.92
C TYR A 36 -17.96 -4.36 7.59
N LEU A 37 -18.85 -4.93 6.78
CA LEU A 37 -20.11 -4.30 6.38
C LEU A 37 -21.07 -4.15 7.56
N GLU A 38 -21.00 -5.03 8.55
CA GLU A 38 -21.79 -4.98 9.79
C GLU A 38 -21.26 -3.95 10.80
N ASN A 39 -20.06 -3.42 10.60
CA ASN A 39 -19.48 -2.43 11.50
C ASN A 39 -20.13 -1.06 11.30
N ALA A 40 -20.64 -0.46 12.38
CA ALA A 40 -21.24 0.87 12.35
C ALA A 40 -20.28 2.00 11.90
N ASP A 41 -18.97 1.78 12.08
CA ASP A 41 -17.90 2.70 11.66
C ASP A 41 -17.36 2.37 10.25
N ALA A 42 -18.01 1.44 9.52
CA ALA A 42 -17.59 1.08 8.17
C ALA A 42 -17.69 2.29 7.23
N VAL A 43 -16.63 2.52 6.48
CA VAL A 43 -16.61 3.52 5.40
C VAL A 43 -16.06 2.89 4.13
N PRO A 44 -16.53 3.30 2.94
CA PRO A 44 -16.00 2.77 1.69
C PRO A 44 -14.53 3.15 1.53
N ILE A 45 -13.76 2.28 0.88
CA ILE A 45 -12.35 2.59 0.53
C ILE A 45 -12.24 3.63 -0.57
N SER A 46 -13.29 3.76 -1.39
CA SER A 46 -13.39 4.73 -2.47
C SER A 46 -14.86 4.97 -2.81
N SER A 47 -15.15 6.11 -3.42
CA SER A 47 -16.47 6.39 -4.01
C SER A 47 -16.83 5.42 -5.14
N SER A 48 -15.85 4.86 -5.84
CA SER A 48 -16.03 3.83 -6.87
C SER A 48 -16.23 2.42 -6.31
N LEU A 49 -15.93 2.22 -5.03
CA LEU A 49 -16.09 0.96 -4.30
C LEU A 49 -16.96 1.21 -3.05
N PRO A 50 -18.25 1.59 -3.21
CA PRO A 50 -19.15 1.81 -2.07
C PRO A 50 -19.33 0.54 -1.25
N LEU A 51 -19.81 0.68 -0.01
CA LEU A 51 -20.11 -0.50 0.82
C LEU A 51 -21.18 -1.35 0.14
N SER A 52 -20.84 -2.57 -0.20
CA SER A 52 -21.71 -3.55 -0.86
C SER A 52 -21.28 -4.96 -0.50
N ALA A 53 -22.25 -5.86 -0.34
CA ALA A 53 -21.98 -7.29 -0.21
C ALA A 53 -21.69 -7.96 -1.56
N GLU A 54 -21.88 -7.25 -2.67
CA GLU A 54 -21.61 -7.77 -4.00
C GLU A 54 -20.12 -7.63 -4.35
N THR A 55 -19.62 -8.59 -5.11
CA THR A 55 -18.28 -8.53 -5.68
C THR A 55 -18.21 -7.46 -6.79
N PHE A 56 -17.23 -6.59 -6.72
CA PHE A 56 -17.00 -5.57 -7.74
C PHE A 56 -16.38 -6.15 -8.99
N SER A 57 -16.80 -5.61 -10.13
CA SER A 57 -16.30 -6.03 -11.45
C SER A 57 -14.79 -5.77 -11.61
N PRO A 58 -14.13 -6.49 -12.54
CA PRO A 58 -12.70 -6.29 -12.80
C PRO A 58 -12.34 -4.85 -13.16
N ASP A 59 -13.19 -4.17 -13.95
CA ASP A 59 -12.92 -2.80 -14.39
C ASP A 59 -12.90 -1.81 -13.24
N VAL A 60 -13.88 -1.90 -12.34
CA VAL A 60 -13.98 -1.04 -11.15
C VAL A 60 -12.84 -1.34 -10.19
N THR A 61 -12.57 -2.62 -9.95
CA THR A 61 -11.48 -3.08 -9.08
C THR A 61 -10.13 -2.62 -9.62
N SER A 62 -9.86 -2.82 -10.92
CA SER A 62 -8.62 -2.39 -11.57
C SER A 62 -8.42 -0.88 -11.49
N SER A 63 -9.49 -0.10 -11.75
CA SER A 63 -9.41 1.37 -11.71
C SER A 63 -8.95 1.90 -10.36
N PHE A 64 -9.38 1.29 -9.28
CA PHE A 64 -8.95 1.69 -7.93
C PHE A 64 -7.56 1.14 -7.58
N PHE A 65 -7.36 -0.16 -7.67
CA PHE A 65 -6.14 -0.79 -7.16
C PHE A 65 -4.90 -0.50 -8.03
N SER A 66 -5.04 -0.27 -9.33
CA SER A 66 -3.94 0.22 -10.15
C SER A 66 -3.57 1.67 -9.83
N GLY A 67 -4.55 2.48 -9.43
CA GLY A 67 -4.34 3.89 -9.09
C GLY A 67 -3.62 4.13 -7.75
N ILE A 68 -3.54 3.13 -6.87
CA ILE A 68 -2.83 3.27 -5.59
C ILE A 68 -1.35 2.87 -5.66
N ILE A 69 -0.90 2.21 -6.73
CA ILE A 69 0.52 1.93 -6.94
C ILE A 69 1.24 3.18 -7.48
N PRO A 70 2.57 3.29 -7.25
CA PRO A 70 3.35 4.39 -7.79
C PRO A 70 3.31 4.45 -9.32
N GLU A 71 3.46 5.64 -9.87
CA GLU A 71 3.51 5.85 -11.33
C GLU A 71 4.95 6.00 -11.84
N GLY A 72 5.11 6.02 -13.16
CA GLY A 72 6.35 6.39 -13.84
C GLY A 72 7.47 5.35 -13.71
N GLN A 73 8.68 5.82 -13.39
CA GLN A 73 9.87 4.95 -13.33
C GLN A 73 9.80 3.97 -12.16
N LEU A 74 9.29 4.42 -11.02
CA LEU A 74 9.16 3.57 -9.82
C LEU A 74 8.26 2.37 -10.08
N ASN A 75 7.13 2.55 -10.76
CA ASN A 75 6.28 1.43 -11.15
C ASN A 75 7.01 0.43 -12.05
N ARG A 76 7.74 0.92 -13.06
CA ARG A 76 8.53 0.04 -13.95
C ARG A 76 9.56 -0.80 -13.21
N ASP A 77 10.17 -0.23 -12.18
CA ASP A 77 11.18 -0.93 -11.38
C ASP A 77 10.52 -1.94 -10.43
N LEU A 78 9.34 -1.62 -9.89
CA LEU A 78 8.52 -2.57 -9.12
C LEU A 78 8.01 -3.72 -10.01
N GLU A 79 7.53 -3.45 -11.24
CA GLU A 79 7.13 -4.46 -12.22
C GLU A 79 8.29 -5.44 -12.51
N LYS A 80 9.50 -4.91 -12.77
CA LYS A 80 10.70 -5.74 -12.98
C LYS A 80 11.01 -6.61 -11.76
N LYS A 81 10.97 -6.03 -10.55
CA LYS A 81 11.25 -6.76 -9.31
C LYS A 81 10.20 -7.81 -9.03
N ALA A 82 8.92 -7.51 -9.28
CA ALA A 82 7.82 -8.45 -9.16
C ALA A 82 7.80 -9.52 -10.26
N ARG A 83 8.65 -9.39 -11.29
CA ARG A 83 8.58 -10.18 -12.53
C ARG A 83 7.18 -10.13 -13.15
N ALA A 84 6.57 -8.95 -13.04
CA ALA A 84 5.25 -8.66 -13.54
C ALA A 84 5.32 -8.24 -15.01
N GLU A 85 4.29 -8.55 -15.78
CA GLU A 85 4.08 -7.94 -17.09
C GLU A 85 3.65 -6.49 -16.90
N ARG A 86 3.81 -5.68 -17.95
CA ARG A 86 3.43 -4.28 -17.89
C ARG A 86 1.92 -4.14 -17.59
N GLY A 87 1.62 -3.44 -16.50
CA GLY A 87 0.24 -3.23 -16.06
C GLY A 87 -0.33 -4.35 -15.17
N ASP A 88 0.46 -5.38 -14.87
CA ASP A 88 0.10 -6.41 -13.88
C ASP A 88 0.28 -5.84 -12.46
N TYR A 89 -0.65 -4.97 -12.09
CA TYR A 89 -0.62 -4.31 -10.78
C TYR A 89 -0.84 -5.28 -9.62
N PHE A 90 -1.50 -6.43 -9.85
CA PHE A 90 -1.72 -7.42 -8.79
C PHE A 90 -0.39 -7.97 -8.27
N LYS A 91 0.54 -8.34 -9.17
CA LYS A 91 1.88 -8.78 -8.76
C LYS A 91 2.68 -7.67 -8.10
N VAL A 92 2.49 -6.42 -8.52
CA VAL A 92 3.14 -5.27 -7.86
C VAL A 92 2.59 -5.10 -6.44
N LEU A 93 1.28 -5.17 -6.25
CA LEU A 93 0.65 -5.12 -4.93
C LEU A 93 1.10 -6.28 -4.04
N ASP A 94 1.20 -7.50 -4.59
CA ASP A 94 1.72 -8.64 -3.85
C ASP A 94 3.20 -8.49 -3.46
N LEU A 95 4.01 -7.84 -4.30
CA LEU A 95 5.40 -7.52 -3.96
C LEU A 95 5.50 -6.55 -2.78
N VAL A 96 4.66 -5.50 -2.78
CA VAL A 96 4.64 -4.46 -1.74
C VAL A 96 3.65 -4.76 -0.60
N ARG A 97 3.14 -5.98 -0.52
CA ARG A 97 2.28 -6.40 0.59
C ARG A 97 2.98 -6.19 1.93
N ASN A 98 2.19 -5.98 2.98
CA ASN A 98 2.64 -5.58 4.31
C ASN A 98 3.21 -4.15 4.39
N GLU A 99 3.16 -3.42 3.28
CA GLU A 99 3.52 -2.01 3.19
C GLU A 99 2.25 -1.15 3.19
N PRO A 100 2.25 0.02 3.83
CA PRO A 100 1.15 0.96 3.69
C PRO A 100 1.07 1.49 2.25
N VAL A 101 -0.06 1.30 1.60
CA VAL A 101 -0.37 1.91 0.31
C VAL A 101 -1.52 2.90 0.54
N GLY A 102 -1.18 4.15 0.80
CA GLY A 102 -2.12 5.12 1.33
C GLY A 102 -2.60 4.71 2.73
N ALA A 103 -3.91 4.56 2.91
CA ALA A 103 -4.52 4.11 4.17
C ALA A 103 -4.73 2.58 4.22
N LEU A 104 -4.29 1.85 3.20
CA LEU A 104 -4.50 0.42 3.08
C LEU A 104 -3.20 -0.35 3.30
N ILE A 105 -3.33 -1.56 3.82
CA ILE A 105 -2.28 -2.57 3.83
C ILE A 105 -2.85 -3.84 3.24
N LEU A 106 -2.08 -4.48 2.38
CA LEU A 106 -2.43 -5.75 1.80
C LEU A 106 -1.59 -6.86 2.42
N THR A 107 -2.20 -8.00 2.71
CA THR A 107 -1.52 -9.16 3.29
C THR A 107 -1.91 -10.43 2.53
N ARG A 108 -1.16 -11.51 2.73
CA ARG A 108 -1.56 -12.83 2.23
C ARG A 108 -2.40 -13.62 3.21
N GLU A 109 -2.45 -13.18 4.45
CA GLU A 109 -3.22 -13.81 5.52
C GLU A 109 -4.39 -12.91 5.93
N PRO A 110 -5.50 -13.48 6.39
CA PRO A 110 -6.66 -12.71 6.84
C PRO A 110 -6.38 -11.84 8.06
N SER A 111 -5.40 -12.22 8.89
CA SER A 111 -4.95 -11.41 10.02
C SER A 111 -3.77 -10.54 9.62
N ALA A 112 -3.79 -9.31 10.10
CA ALA A 112 -2.66 -8.39 10.08
C ALA A 112 -1.94 -8.32 11.45
N ASP A 113 -2.22 -9.28 12.34
CA ASP A 113 -1.54 -9.40 13.63
C ASP A 113 -0.04 -9.67 13.41
N GLY A 114 0.80 -8.90 14.07
CA GLY A 114 2.25 -8.98 13.90
C GLY A 114 2.84 -8.09 12.79
N LEU A 115 2.01 -7.31 12.09
CA LEU A 115 2.53 -6.17 11.34
C LEU A 115 2.96 -5.09 12.35
N GLU A 116 4.23 -5.08 12.66
CA GLU A 116 4.80 -4.02 13.51
C GLU A 116 4.85 -2.72 12.69
N MET A 117 4.04 -1.76 13.09
CA MET A 117 4.22 -0.36 12.69
C MET A 117 5.33 0.21 13.56
N GLY A 118 6.55 0.14 13.07
CA GLY A 118 7.73 0.70 13.73
C GLY A 118 8.30 1.85 12.94
N TYR A 119 8.90 2.81 13.64
CA TYR A 119 9.83 3.75 13.00
C TYR A 119 11.21 3.10 12.97
N GLU A 120 11.83 3.08 11.80
CA GLU A 120 13.24 2.75 11.67
C GLU A 120 14.06 4.03 11.80
N GLU A 121 15.05 4.01 12.68
CA GLU A 121 15.93 5.16 12.86
C GLU A 121 16.83 5.35 11.65
N ILE A 122 16.73 6.49 10.99
CA ILE A 122 17.55 6.86 9.85
C ILE A 122 18.73 7.69 10.34
N GLY A 123 19.95 7.17 10.17
CA GLY A 123 21.17 7.90 10.49
C GLY A 123 21.44 9.04 9.52
N GLU A 124 22.22 10.03 9.97
CA GLU A 124 22.56 11.25 9.21
C GLU A 124 23.14 10.95 7.81
N LYS A 125 23.92 9.87 7.66
CA LYS A 125 24.48 9.45 6.36
C LYS A 125 23.39 8.99 5.38
N GLN A 126 22.36 8.32 5.87
CA GLN A 126 21.21 7.87 5.05
C GLN A 126 20.33 9.06 4.70
N LEU A 127 20.09 9.96 5.65
CA LEU A 127 19.35 11.20 5.44
C LEU A 127 20.03 12.07 4.36
N ASN A 128 21.36 12.23 4.40
CA ASN A 128 22.11 12.94 3.38
C ASN A 128 22.03 12.27 2.00
N LYS A 129 22.09 10.94 1.93
CA LYS A 129 21.86 10.21 0.66
C LYS A 129 20.47 10.47 0.10
N LEU A 130 19.44 10.47 0.94
CA LEU A 130 18.07 10.80 0.56
C LEU A 130 17.96 12.21 -0.02
N ALA A 131 18.64 13.18 0.56
CA ALA A 131 18.60 14.57 0.12
C ALA A 131 19.27 14.77 -1.26
N TYR A 132 20.37 14.04 -1.55
CA TYR A 132 21.16 14.24 -2.77
C TYR A 132 20.85 13.26 -3.91
N ALA A 133 20.29 12.09 -3.63
CA ALA A 133 19.90 11.10 -4.64
C ALA A 133 18.48 10.54 -4.33
N PRO A 134 17.46 11.41 -4.32
CA PRO A 134 16.14 11.03 -3.79
C PRO A 134 15.48 9.88 -4.54
N ALA A 135 15.70 9.75 -5.85
CA ALA A 135 15.04 8.71 -6.64
C ALA A 135 15.62 7.31 -6.39
N GLU A 136 16.94 7.17 -6.34
CA GLU A 136 17.62 5.87 -6.16
C GLU A 136 17.59 5.40 -4.72
N VAL A 137 17.76 6.33 -3.79
CA VAL A 137 17.79 6.01 -2.35
C VAL A 137 16.39 5.85 -1.79
N ALA A 138 15.44 6.68 -2.24
CA ALA A 138 14.04 6.52 -1.88
C ALA A 138 13.46 5.17 -2.36
N PHE A 139 13.90 4.70 -3.54
CA PHE A 139 13.56 3.36 -4.03
C PHE A 139 14.17 2.26 -3.15
N GLY A 140 15.45 2.37 -2.80
CA GLY A 140 16.11 1.43 -1.89
C GLY A 140 15.46 1.40 -0.52
N LEU A 141 15.23 2.56 0.08
CA LEU A 141 14.59 2.69 1.39
C LEU A 141 13.10 2.36 1.35
N ALA A 142 12.36 2.70 0.29
CA ALA A 142 10.98 2.27 0.13
C ALA A 142 10.87 0.73 0.03
N LEU A 143 11.91 0.07 -0.45
CA LEU A 143 11.99 -1.39 -0.49
C LEU A 143 12.48 -2.01 0.82
N GLU A 144 13.22 -1.27 1.63
CA GLU A 144 13.79 -1.71 2.90
C GLU A 144 12.97 -1.23 4.11
N SER A 145 12.37 -0.05 4.04
CA SER A 145 11.77 0.66 5.17
C SER A 145 10.24 0.85 5.08
N ARG A 146 9.54 0.07 4.26
CA ARG A 146 8.07 -0.02 4.27
C ARG A 146 7.28 1.29 4.08
N ILE A 147 7.82 2.29 3.40
CA ILE A 147 7.08 3.55 3.17
C ILE A 147 7.09 3.90 1.69
N SER A 148 6.01 3.56 0.98
CA SER A 148 5.75 4.08 -0.36
C SER A 148 4.58 5.07 -0.33
N LEU A 149 4.82 6.28 -0.80
CA LEU A 149 3.78 7.27 -1.01
C LEU A 149 3.41 7.30 -2.48
N ALA A 150 2.12 7.19 -2.79
CA ALA A 150 1.63 7.26 -4.17
C ALA A 150 2.01 8.59 -4.84
N GLY A 151 2.34 8.53 -6.12
CA GLY A 151 2.62 9.69 -6.96
C GLY A 151 3.77 9.48 -7.93
N ALA A 152 3.90 10.40 -8.90
CA ALA A 152 4.92 10.36 -9.95
C ALA A 152 6.34 10.69 -9.47
N GLN A 153 6.48 11.26 -8.29
CA GLN A 153 7.78 11.59 -7.68
C GLN A 153 8.06 10.66 -6.51
N ALA A 154 9.33 10.26 -6.35
CA ALA A 154 9.77 9.52 -5.18
C ALA A 154 9.54 10.37 -3.92
N LYS A 155 8.81 9.82 -2.96
CA LYS A 155 8.49 10.46 -1.67
C LYS A 155 8.73 9.47 -0.56
N ILE A 156 9.22 9.97 0.57
CA ILE A 156 9.37 9.21 1.81
C ILE A 156 8.75 10.02 2.92
N GLY A 157 7.95 9.37 3.76
CA GLY A 157 7.49 9.95 5.01
C GLY A 157 8.59 9.82 6.07
N LEU A 158 8.98 10.94 6.69
CA LEU A 158 9.92 10.94 7.79
C LEU A 158 9.21 11.47 9.03
N TYR A 159 9.46 10.82 10.16
CA TYR A 159 9.04 11.30 11.48
C TYR A 159 10.26 11.80 12.24
N HIS A 160 10.20 13.03 12.74
CA HIS A 160 11.24 13.60 13.59
C HIS A 160 10.79 13.52 15.05
N ALA A 161 11.42 12.65 15.84
CA ALA A 161 11.18 12.50 17.27
C ALA A 161 11.98 13.54 18.10
N GLY A 162 11.99 14.80 17.68
CA GLY A 162 12.74 15.87 18.35
C GLY A 162 11.84 16.84 19.07
N ASP A 163 12.38 17.43 20.13
CA ASP A 163 11.81 18.56 20.82
C ASP A 163 11.61 19.73 19.84
N ASP A 164 10.43 20.33 19.80
CA ASP A 164 10.05 21.46 18.91
C ASP A 164 10.92 22.72 19.06
N SER A 165 12.05 22.62 19.73
CA SER A 165 13.00 23.71 19.97
C SER A 165 13.90 24.07 18.78
N CYS A 166 13.94 23.23 17.73
CA CYS A 166 14.64 23.55 16.48
C CYS A 166 13.62 24.08 15.47
N GLY A 167 13.58 25.40 15.35
CA GLY A 167 12.68 26.14 14.50
C GLY A 167 12.50 25.61 13.09
N GLY A 168 11.27 25.47 12.73
CA GLY A 168 10.63 25.64 11.44
C GLY A 168 11.31 25.09 10.19
N TRP A 169 10.63 24.13 9.60
CA TRP A 169 10.67 23.95 8.15
C TRP A 169 9.52 24.71 7.52
#